data_0139bfd69d920da5abb2f0eddb31fc4b
#
_entry.id   0139bfd69d920da5abb2f0eddb31fc4b
#
_cell.length_a   1.000
_cell.length_b   1.000
_cell.length_c   1.000
_cell.angle_alpha   90.00
_cell.angle_beta   90.00
_cell.angle_gamma   90.00
#
_symmetry.space_group_name_H-M   'P 1'
#
loop_
_entity.id
_entity.type
_entity.pdbx_description
1 polymer ?
#
loop_
_entity_poly.entity_id
_entity_poly.type
_entity_poly.pdbx_seq_one_letter_code
_entity_poly.pdbx_strand_id
1 'polypeptide(L)'
;MARERPLIAPSPNTFQHMEKKETNPKDRIGIRKVPMSGLPAPVLMECGLVKLHGDLKYGAYNWRHAGVRSSVYFDAALRHLNAWWEGEDIDPDSGEHHIAHAITGLAVLRDSQMFGNCTDDRPKSHKLGWIQEMNERASAMMDKSNNNKPIK
;
A
#
# COMPACT_ATOMS: atom_id res chain seq x y z
N MET A 1 34.13 -12.98 2.15
CA MET A 1 33.46 -12.93 3.47
C MET A 1 32.80 -11.55 3.59
N ALA A 2 31.52 -11.45 3.28
CA ALA A 2 30.73 -10.24 3.45
C ALA A 2 30.33 -10.12 4.93
N ARG A 3 30.66 -9.01 5.56
CA ARG A 3 30.24 -8.72 6.95
C ARG A 3 28.81 -8.24 6.92
N GLU A 4 27.91 -9.05 7.45
CA GLU A 4 26.53 -8.64 7.73
C GLU A 4 26.56 -7.48 8.74
N ARG A 5 25.95 -6.35 8.37
CA ARG A 5 25.69 -5.27 9.32
C ARG A 5 24.46 -5.65 10.13
N PRO A 6 24.52 -5.61 11.48
CA PRO A 6 23.34 -5.84 12.28
C PRO A 6 22.31 -4.74 12.02
N LEU A 7 21.06 -5.15 11.76
CA LEU A 7 19.90 -4.26 11.71
C LEU A 7 19.68 -3.67 13.11
N ILE A 8 20.07 -2.41 13.30
CA ILE A 8 19.77 -1.67 14.52
C ILE A 8 18.30 -1.23 14.42
N ALA A 9 17.45 -1.86 15.20
CA ALA A 9 16.07 -1.41 15.35
C ALA A 9 16.07 0.04 15.87
N PRO A 10 15.30 0.97 15.25
CA PRO A 10 15.20 2.34 15.74
C PRO A 10 14.61 2.32 17.15
N SER A 11 15.26 3.06 18.08
CA SER A 11 14.77 3.20 19.46
C SER A 11 13.39 3.88 19.45
N PRO A 12 12.46 3.50 20.33
CA PRO A 12 11.09 4.09 20.38
C PRO A 12 11.05 5.58 20.69
N ASN A 13 12.17 6.22 20.94
CA ASN A 13 12.27 7.62 21.37
C ASN A 13 12.61 8.63 20.28
N THR A 14 12.75 8.22 19.03
CA THR A 14 13.18 9.13 17.95
C THR A 14 12.12 10.16 17.54
N PHE A 15 10.86 9.95 17.93
CA PHE A 15 9.75 10.88 17.60
C PHE A 15 9.30 11.76 18.77
N GLN A 16 9.84 11.61 20.00
CA GLN A 16 9.34 12.31 21.18
C GLN A 16 10.07 13.60 21.56
N HIS A 17 11.18 13.96 20.91
CA HIS A 17 11.91 15.20 21.18
C HIS A 17 12.11 16.03 19.92
N MET A 18 11.01 16.49 19.32
CA MET A 18 11.07 17.78 18.63
C MET A 18 10.82 18.87 19.68
N GLU A 19 11.84 19.18 20.47
CA GLU A 19 11.85 20.38 21.28
C GLU A 19 11.50 21.58 20.40
N LYS A 20 10.60 22.39 20.93
CA LYS A 20 10.08 23.64 20.36
C LYS A 20 11.23 24.66 20.23
N LYS A 21 12.11 24.48 19.25
CA LYS A 21 12.99 25.55 18.78
C LYS A 21 12.11 26.68 18.29
N GLU A 22 12.35 27.92 18.74
CA GLU A 22 11.79 29.11 18.10
C GLU A 22 12.25 29.12 16.64
N THR A 23 11.35 28.71 15.76
CA THR A 23 11.69 28.29 14.42
C THR A 23 11.12 29.26 13.43
N ASN A 24 11.74 29.27 12.26
CA ASN A 24 11.35 29.96 11.07
C ASN A 24 9.80 29.98 10.96
N PRO A 25 9.14 31.13 10.72
CA PRO A 25 7.68 31.22 10.55
C PRO A 25 7.12 30.22 9.54
N LYS A 26 7.93 29.75 8.58
CA LYS A 26 7.60 28.71 7.61
C LYS A 26 7.34 27.34 8.27
N ASP A 27 8.02 27.04 9.37
CA ASP A 27 7.86 25.74 10.05
C ASP A 27 6.45 25.60 10.62
N ARG A 28 5.93 26.66 11.26
CA ARG A 28 4.57 26.68 11.82
C ARG A 28 3.48 26.44 10.76
N ILE A 29 3.75 26.85 9.51
CA ILE A 29 2.85 26.62 8.37
C ILE A 29 3.11 25.24 7.76
N GLY A 30 4.39 24.85 7.66
CA GLY A 30 4.83 23.60 7.02
C GLY A 30 4.31 22.34 7.72
N ILE A 31 4.34 22.32 9.06
CA ILE A 31 3.87 21.17 9.87
C ILE A 31 2.36 20.89 9.75
N ARG A 32 1.59 21.81 9.18
CA ARG A 32 0.15 21.64 8.92
C ARG A 32 -0.16 21.11 7.52
N LYS A 33 0.87 20.91 6.70
CA LYS A 33 0.73 20.34 5.35
C LYS A 33 0.92 18.83 5.38
N VAL A 34 0.49 18.16 4.30
CA VAL A 34 0.67 16.71 4.17
C VAL A 34 2.15 16.35 4.28
N PRO A 35 2.56 15.50 5.24
CA PRO A 35 3.95 15.15 5.46
C PRO A 35 4.40 14.08 4.45
N MET A 36 4.93 14.49 3.31
CA MET A 36 5.46 13.55 2.30
C MET A 36 6.70 12.80 2.78
N SER A 37 7.44 13.35 3.76
CA SER A 37 8.62 12.72 4.36
C SER A 37 8.32 11.40 5.10
N GLY A 38 7.06 11.12 5.43
CA GLY A 38 6.64 9.87 6.03
C GLY A 38 6.52 8.70 5.04
N LEU A 39 6.57 8.97 3.73
CA LEU A 39 6.55 7.91 2.72
C LEU A 39 7.96 7.34 2.51
N PRO A 40 8.15 6.00 2.57
CA PRO A 40 9.45 5.36 2.44
C PRO A 40 10.01 5.54 1.02
N ALA A 41 11.04 6.36 0.87
CA ALA A 41 11.62 6.69 -0.42
C ALA A 41 12.08 5.46 -1.23
N PRO A 42 12.70 4.41 -0.66
CA PRO A 42 13.06 3.21 -1.42
C PRO A 42 11.84 2.55 -2.09
N VAL A 43 10.72 2.41 -1.39
CA VAL A 43 9.49 1.83 -1.94
C VAL A 43 8.93 2.69 -3.08
N LEU A 44 8.98 4.02 -2.94
CA LEU A 44 8.57 4.92 -4.02
C LEU A 44 9.47 4.80 -5.26
N MET A 45 10.76 4.54 -5.08
CA MET A 45 11.68 4.29 -6.20
C MET A 45 11.37 2.97 -6.91
N GLU A 46 11.07 1.90 -6.19
CA GLU A 46 10.61 0.63 -6.78
C GLU A 46 9.30 0.83 -7.56
N CYS A 47 8.34 1.55 -6.99
CA CYS A 47 7.11 1.93 -7.72
C CYS A 47 7.42 2.71 -8.99
N GLY A 48 8.45 3.56 -8.97
CA GLY A 48 8.95 4.29 -10.14
C GLY A 48 9.49 3.36 -11.23
N LEU A 49 10.20 2.29 -10.87
CA LEU A 49 10.69 1.28 -11.83
C LEU A 49 9.53 0.50 -12.46
N VAL A 50 8.57 0.04 -11.66
CA VAL A 50 7.34 -0.58 -12.17
C VAL A 50 6.60 0.36 -13.13
N LYS A 51 6.52 1.65 -12.76
CA LYS A 51 5.87 2.67 -13.60
C LYS A 51 6.61 2.85 -14.92
N LEU A 52 7.95 2.90 -14.89
CA LEU A 52 8.78 3.00 -16.10
C LEU A 52 8.55 1.79 -17.02
N HIS A 53 8.49 0.56 -16.46
CA HIS A 53 8.17 -0.64 -17.23
C HIS A 53 6.81 -0.52 -17.92
N GLY A 54 5.79 -0.02 -17.22
CA GLY A 54 4.47 0.25 -17.79
C GLY A 54 4.50 1.33 -18.88
N ASP A 55 5.29 2.39 -18.72
CA ASP A 55 5.43 3.47 -19.70
C ASP A 55 6.08 3.01 -20.99
N LEU A 56 7.06 2.13 -20.89
CA LEU A 56 7.70 1.51 -22.07
C LEU A 56 6.73 0.61 -22.84
N LYS A 57 5.78 -0.05 -22.16
CA LYS A 57 4.76 -0.90 -22.81
C LYS A 57 3.61 -0.10 -23.41
N TYR A 58 3.11 0.92 -22.70
CA TYR A 58 1.80 1.53 -22.98
C TYR A 58 1.85 3.05 -23.21
N GLY A 59 3.00 3.68 -23.00
CA GLY A 59 3.16 5.14 -23.02
C GLY A 59 2.91 5.81 -21.68
N ALA A 60 3.64 6.92 -21.45
CA ALA A 60 3.54 7.69 -20.22
C ALA A 60 2.12 8.26 -20.04
N TYR A 61 1.57 8.12 -18.83
CA TYR A 61 0.22 8.58 -18.48
C TYR A 61 -0.91 8.08 -19.40
N ASN A 62 -0.72 6.92 -20.06
CA ASN A 62 -1.70 6.35 -20.97
C ASN A 62 -3.08 6.21 -20.34
N TRP A 63 -3.19 5.91 -19.04
CA TRP A 63 -4.46 5.79 -18.32
C TRP A 63 -5.28 7.09 -18.26
N ARG A 64 -4.62 8.27 -18.34
CA ARG A 64 -5.31 9.56 -18.40
C ARG A 64 -5.97 9.81 -19.76
N HIS A 65 -5.50 9.14 -20.82
CA HIS A 65 -6.07 9.21 -22.16
C HIS A 65 -7.06 8.07 -22.41
N ALA A 66 -6.67 6.84 -22.10
CA ALA A 66 -7.48 5.66 -22.38
C ALA A 66 -8.54 5.37 -21.29
N GLY A 67 -8.34 5.90 -20.08
CA GLY A 67 -9.11 5.51 -18.91
C GLY A 67 -8.68 4.15 -18.35
N VAL A 68 -9.23 3.81 -17.18
CA VAL A 68 -9.04 2.50 -16.55
C VAL A 68 -10.38 1.92 -16.13
N ARG A 69 -10.43 0.59 -16.04
CA ARG A 69 -11.57 -0.14 -15.47
C ARG A 69 -11.20 -0.64 -14.09
N SER A 70 -12.06 -0.36 -13.08
CA SER A 70 -11.78 -0.69 -11.68
C SER A 70 -11.48 -2.15 -11.44
N SER A 71 -12.27 -3.08 -12.01
CA SER A 71 -12.07 -4.52 -11.85
C SER A 71 -10.72 -4.99 -12.36
N VAL A 72 -10.25 -4.47 -13.51
CA VAL A 72 -8.98 -4.89 -14.13
C VAL A 72 -7.80 -4.55 -13.21
N TYR A 73 -7.79 -3.37 -12.63
CA TYR A 73 -6.72 -2.94 -11.73
C TYR A 73 -6.80 -3.61 -10.35
N PHE A 74 -8.02 -3.86 -9.87
CA PHE A 74 -8.25 -4.63 -8.64
C PHE A 74 -7.72 -6.06 -8.79
N ASP A 75 -8.09 -6.76 -9.88
CA ASP A 75 -7.65 -8.12 -10.14
C ASP A 75 -6.13 -8.21 -10.33
N ALA A 76 -5.53 -7.21 -10.99
CA ALA A 76 -4.08 -7.14 -11.14
C ALA A 76 -3.38 -6.99 -9.78
N ALA A 77 -3.86 -6.08 -8.93
CA ALA A 77 -3.30 -5.89 -7.60
C ALA A 77 -3.44 -7.16 -6.75
N LEU A 78 -4.59 -7.84 -6.79
CA LEU A 78 -4.79 -9.10 -6.08
C LEU A 78 -3.87 -10.22 -6.57
N ARG A 79 -3.63 -10.34 -7.88
CA ARG A 79 -2.67 -11.34 -8.39
C ARG A 79 -1.27 -11.12 -7.83
N HIS A 80 -0.78 -9.88 -7.84
CA HIS A 80 0.52 -9.57 -7.27
C HIS A 80 0.57 -9.79 -5.75
N LEU A 81 -0.49 -9.42 -5.01
CA LEU A 81 -0.56 -9.67 -3.57
C LEU A 81 -0.59 -11.15 -3.24
N ASN A 82 -1.33 -11.96 -4.01
CA ASN A 82 -1.40 -13.41 -3.81
C ASN A 82 -0.07 -14.08 -4.16
N ALA A 83 0.58 -13.71 -5.26
CA ALA A 83 1.90 -14.24 -5.62
C ALA A 83 2.92 -13.99 -4.51
N TRP A 84 2.97 -12.75 -4.02
CA TRP A 84 3.81 -12.41 -2.88
C TRP A 84 3.46 -13.20 -1.62
N TRP A 85 2.17 -13.34 -1.30
CA TRP A 85 1.70 -14.08 -0.12
C TRP A 85 2.09 -15.56 -0.15
N GLU A 86 2.12 -16.16 -1.33
CA GLU A 86 2.55 -17.55 -1.56
C GLU A 86 4.08 -17.70 -1.68
N GLY A 87 4.84 -16.61 -1.50
CA GLY A 87 6.31 -16.64 -1.41
C GLY A 87 7.06 -16.25 -2.67
N GLU A 88 6.39 -15.73 -3.69
CA GLU A 88 7.03 -15.17 -4.88
C GLU A 88 7.23 -13.66 -4.67
N ASP A 89 8.47 -13.24 -4.36
CA ASP A 89 8.75 -11.83 -4.09
C ASP A 89 8.83 -11.00 -5.38
N ILE A 90 9.41 -11.56 -6.44
CA ILE A 90 9.75 -10.87 -7.68
C ILE A 90 8.88 -11.36 -8.83
N ASP A 91 8.26 -10.42 -9.53
CA ASP A 91 7.51 -10.71 -10.76
C ASP A 91 8.47 -11.12 -11.89
N PRO A 92 8.36 -12.34 -12.44
CA PRO A 92 9.29 -12.83 -13.43
C PRO A 92 9.21 -12.09 -14.78
N ASP A 93 8.10 -11.39 -15.08
CA ASP A 93 7.94 -10.63 -16.33
C ASP A 93 8.70 -9.30 -16.28
N SER A 94 8.68 -8.61 -15.15
CA SER A 94 9.27 -7.27 -14.99
C SER A 94 10.61 -7.29 -14.26
N GLY A 95 10.87 -8.29 -13.42
CA GLY A 95 12.00 -8.31 -12.50
C GLY A 95 11.81 -7.42 -11.27
N GLU A 96 10.62 -6.82 -11.09
CA GLU A 96 10.31 -5.91 -9.99
C GLU A 96 9.47 -6.61 -8.91
N HIS A 97 9.51 -6.07 -7.69
CA HIS A 97 8.81 -6.66 -6.54
C HIS A 97 7.29 -6.63 -6.70
N HIS A 98 6.59 -7.74 -6.41
CA HIS A 98 5.13 -7.83 -6.51
C HIS A 98 4.39 -6.79 -5.68
N ILE A 99 4.87 -6.44 -4.48
CA ILE A 99 4.27 -5.36 -3.67
C ILE A 99 4.37 -4.01 -4.36
N ALA A 100 5.50 -3.70 -5.02
CA ALA A 100 5.64 -2.46 -5.78
C ALA A 100 4.66 -2.40 -6.96
N HIS A 101 4.41 -3.53 -7.64
CA HIS A 101 3.37 -3.64 -8.66
C HIS A 101 1.97 -3.35 -8.11
N ALA A 102 1.61 -3.96 -6.98
CA ALA A 102 0.30 -3.74 -6.36
C ALA A 102 0.09 -2.26 -5.98
N ILE A 103 1.10 -1.63 -5.34
CA ILE A 103 1.05 -0.22 -4.95
C ILE A 103 0.91 0.68 -6.20
N THR A 104 1.73 0.44 -7.23
CA THR A 104 1.73 1.24 -8.46
C THR A 104 0.41 1.10 -9.21
N GLY A 105 -0.12 -0.11 -9.34
CA GLY A 105 -1.41 -0.36 -9.98
C GLY A 105 -2.56 0.35 -9.26
N LEU A 106 -2.59 0.29 -7.93
CA LEU A 106 -3.60 0.99 -7.12
C LEU A 106 -3.44 2.51 -7.19
N ALA A 107 -2.21 3.03 -7.28
CA ALA A 107 -1.95 4.46 -7.47
C ALA A 107 -2.49 4.95 -8.83
N VAL A 108 -2.28 4.19 -9.91
CA VAL A 108 -2.84 4.48 -11.25
C VAL A 108 -4.37 4.45 -11.22
N LEU A 109 -4.97 3.44 -10.57
CA LEU A 109 -6.42 3.38 -10.40
C LEU A 109 -6.95 4.61 -9.66
N ARG A 110 -6.28 4.99 -8.57
CA ARG A 110 -6.69 6.17 -7.78
C ARG A 110 -6.53 7.47 -8.57
N ASP A 111 -5.44 7.64 -9.30
CA ASP A 111 -5.23 8.81 -10.17
C ASP A 111 -6.32 8.92 -11.24
N SER A 112 -6.69 7.81 -11.89
CA SER A 112 -7.78 7.78 -12.86
C SER A 112 -9.14 8.16 -12.27
N GLN A 113 -9.43 7.72 -11.03
CA GLN A 113 -10.64 8.15 -10.31
C GLN A 113 -10.62 9.66 -10.06
N MET A 114 -9.48 10.23 -9.65
CA MET A 114 -9.33 11.67 -9.42
C MET A 114 -9.42 12.46 -10.71
N PHE A 115 -8.91 11.90 -11.80
CA PHE A 115 -8.96 12.51 -13.14
C PHE A 115 -10.37 12.42 -13.78
N GLY A 116 -11.24 11.53 -13.28
CA GLY A 116 -12.62 11.41 -13.72
C GLY A 116 -12.83 10.51 -14.95
N ASN A 117 -11.86 9.67 -15.33
CA ASN A 117 -11.95 8.75 -16.46
C ASN A 117 -11.88 7.25 -16.06
N CYS A 118 -12.12 6.96 -14.80
CA CYS A 118 -12.22 5.58 -14.30
C CYS A 118 -13.63 5.03 -14.59
N THR A 119 -13.70 3.87 -15.26
CA THR A 119 -14.94 3.10 -15.36
C THR A 119 -15.14 2.33 -14.06
N ASP A 120 -16.15 2.72 -13.29
CA ASP A 120 -16.52 2.03 -12.06
C ASP A 120 -17.47 0.87 -12.36
N ASP A 121 -16.91 -0.32 -12.51
CA ASP A 121 -17.62 -1.58 -12.74
C ASP A 121 -17.66 -2.46 -11.49
N ARG A 122 -17.46 -1.87 -10.31
CA ARG A 122 -17.56 -2.61 -9.04
C ARG A 122 -18.98 -3.14 -8.83
N PRO A 123 -19.14 -4.34 -8.26
CA PRO A 123 -20.46 -4.86 -7.92
C PRO A 123 -21.16 -3.92 -6.92
N LYS A 124 -22.48 -3.85 -6.99
CA LYS A 124 -23.25 -3.11 -6.00
C LYS A 124 -22.95 -3.66 -4.61
N SER A 125 -22.66 -2.77 -3.67
CA SER A 125 -22.36 -3.16 -2.29
C SER A 125 -23.56 -3.89 -1.67
N HIS A 126 -23.29 -4.98 -0.99
CA HIS A 126 -24.29 -5.76 -0.27
C HIS A 126 -24.79 -4.99 0.95
N LYS A 127 -23.88 -4.55 1.80
CA LYS A 127 -24.12 -3.83 3.05
C LYS A 127 -22.84 -3.11 3.48
N LEU A 128 -22.96 -1.87 3.87
CA LEU A 128 -21.83 -1.17 4.49
C LEU A 128 -21.52 -1.80 5.85
N GLY A 129 -20.23 -1.89 6.19
CA GLY A 129 -19.78 -2.42 7.50
C GLY A 129 -19.72 -3.96 7.57
N TRP A 130 -19.95 -4.69 6.50
CA TRP A 130 -19.90 -6.16 6.50
C TRP A 130 -18.54 -6.74 6.92
N ILE A 131 -17.44 -6.04 6.61
CA ILE A 131 -16.09 -6.47 7.03
C ILE A 131 -15.99 -6.44 8.55
N GLN A 132 -16.45 -5.39 9.20
CA GLN A 132 -16.44 -5.28 10.64
C GLN A 132 -17.30 -6.37 11.28
N GLU A 133 -18.49 -6.63 10.74
CA GLU A 133 -19.37 -7.71 11.20
C GLU A 133 -18.68 -9.08 11.12
N MET A 134 -17.94 -9.36 10.03
CA MET A 134 -17.17 -10.59 9.90
C MET A 134 -16.02 -10.69 10.91
N ASN A 135 -15.32 -9.58 11.16
CA ASN A 135 -14.26 -9.52 12.17
C ASN A 135 -14.78 -9.75 13.58
N GLU A 136 -15.93 -9.20 13.93
CA GLU A 136 -16.61 -9.42 15.22
C GLU A 136 -17.00 -10.89 15.39
N ARG A 137 -17.52 -11.53 14.33
CA ARG A 137 -17.80 -12.97 14.32
C ARG A 137 -16.56 -13.82 14.51
N ALA A 138 -15.46 -13.48 13.84
CA ALA A 138 -14.18 -14.17 13.99
C ALA A 138 -13.66 -14.06 15.42
N SER A 139 -13.70 -12.86 16.00
CA SER A 139 -13.32 -12.63 17.41
C SER A 139 -14.14 -13.46 18.38
N ALA A 140 -15.46 -13.48 18.23
CA ALA A 140 -16.35 -14.29 19.07
C ALA A 140 -16.08 -15.80 18.95
N MET A 141 -15.68 -16.29 17.78
CA MET A 141 -15.27 -17.69 17.58
C MET A 141 -13.98 -18.02 18.34
N MET A 142 -12.98 -17.11 18.30
CA MET A 142 -11.72 -17.27 19.03
C MET A 142 -11.95 -17.29 20.54
N ASP A 143 -12.79 -16.40 21.08
CA ASP A 143 -13.12 -16.34 22.49
C ASP A 143 -13.80 -17.62 22.99
N LYS A 144 -14.76 -18.18 22.23
CA LYS A 144 -15.39 -19.47 22.54
C LYS A 144 -14.37 -20.61 22.55
N SER A 145 -13.42 -20.61 21.62
CA SER A 145 -12.37 -21.64 21.56
C SER A 145 -11.44 -21.56 22.78
N ASN A 146 -11.09 -20.36 23.23
CA ASN A 146 -10.23 -20.16 24.41
C ASN A 146 -10.92 -20.57 25.70
N ASN A 147 -12.22 -20.31 25.84
CA ASN A 147 -13.00 -20.70 27.02
C ASN A 147 -13.25 -22.23 27.10
N ASN A 148 -13.13 -22.96 25.99
CA ASN A 148 -13.33 -24.43 25.94
C ASN A 148 -12.01 -25.20 26.05
N LYS A 149 -10.85 -24.58 26.24
CA LYS A 149 -9.60 -25.29 26.51
C LYS A 149 -9.61 -25.79 27.96
N PRO A 150 -9.44 -27.10 28.21
CA PRO A 150 -9.33 -27.63 29.56
C PRO A 150 -8.09 -26.98 30.23
N ILE A 151 -8.28 -26.47 31.43
CA ILE A 151 -7.19 -26.05 32.31
C ILE A 151 -6.30 -27.27 32.56
N LYS A 152 -5.06 -27.20 32.02
CA LYS A 152 -4.05 -28.22 32.28
C LYS A 152 -3.35 -27.95 33.57
#